data_94557c85028bb4cf6c65b48f375bf201
#
_entry.id   94557c85028bb4cf6c65b48f375bf201
#
_cell.length_a   1.000
_cell.length_b   1.000
_cell.length_c   1.000
_cell.angle_alpha   90.00
_cell.angle_beta   90.00
_cell.angle_gamma   90.00
#
_symmetry.space_group_name_H-M   'P 1'
#
loop_
_entity.id
_entity.type
_entity.pdbx_description
1 polymer ?
#
loop_
_entity_poly.entity_id
_entity_poly.type
_entity_poly.pdbx_seq_one_letter_code
_entity_poly.pdbx_strand_id
1 'polypeptide(L)'
;GHQVVVHLNPQLGPNGRVSKLHNPVDDHAVPVPHFGVVLEVDVWKQFAERVKTFVEDFIIEPYVRFEGQPGEQHTMFFEDPSGNALEFKAFAEPEQLFAK
;
A
#
# COMPACT_ATOMS: atom_id res chain seq x y z
N GLY A 1 -13.52 6.42 12.94
CA GLY A 1 -12.10 6.36 12.61
C GLY A 1 -11.53 4.96 12.71
N HIS A 2 -10.30 4.82 12.29
CA HIS A 2 -9.57 3.56 12.33
C HIS A 2 -8.34 3.70 13.20
N GLN A 3 -7.92 2.60 13.81
CA GLN A 3 -6.72 2.58 14.63
C GLN A 3 -5.78 1.49 14.12
N VAL A 4 -4.50 1.83 13.98
CA VAL A 4 -3.42 0.88 13.70
C VAL A 4 -2.48 0.91 14.89
N VAL A 5 -2.17 -0.28 15.43
CA VAL A 5 -1.26 -0.41 16.56
C VAL A 5 0.00 -1.13 16.10
N VAL A 6 1.15 -0.57 16.41
CA VAL A 6 2.44 -1.13 16.03
C VAL A 6 3.19 -1.54 17.28
N HIS A 7 3.69 -2.78 17.31
CA HIS A 7 4.50 -3.30 18.41
C HIS A 7 5.92 -3.54 17.93
N LEU A 8 6.89 -3.05 18.69
CA LEU A 8 8.28 -3.36 18.42
C LEU A 8 8.60 -4.77 18.90
N ASN A 9 9.14 -5.59 17.99
CA ASN A 9 9.65 -6.91 18.34
C ASN A 9 11.07 -7.06 17.75
N PRO A 10 12.11 -6.77 18.54
CA PRO A 10 13.48 -6.82 18.01
C PRO A 10 13.97 -8.20 17.62
N GLN A 11 13.23 -9.27 17.95
CA GLN A 11 13.58 -10.64 17.56
C GLN A 11 13.10 -10.99 16.14
N LEU A 12 12.29 -10.13 15.52
CA LEU A 12 11.82 -10.36 14.16
C LEU A 12 12.82 -9.80 13.14
N GLY A 13 13.61 -10.70 12.54
CA GLY A 13 14.56 -10.36 11.50
C GLY A 13 15.70 -9.43 11.94
N PRO A 14 16.59 -9.06 11.03
CA PRO A 14 17.67 -8.14 11.34
C PRO A 14 17.12 -6.77 11.76
N ASN A 15 17.61 -6.26 12.88
CA ASN A 15 17.20 -4.96 13.43
C ASN A 15 15.69 -4.86 13.69
N GLY A 16 15.02 -5.97 13.97
CA GLY A 16 13.58 -6.00 14.21
C GLY A 16 12.73 -5.90 12.94
N ARG A 17 13.33 -6.00 11.78
CA ARG A 17 12.60 -5.94 10.50
C ARG A 17 12.00 -7.29 10.16
N VAL A 18 10.77 -7.27 9.66
CA VAL A 18 10.04 -8.48 9.27
C VAL A 18 10.53 -8.96 7.90
N SER A 19 10.81 -10.26 7.79
CA SER A 19 11.01 -10.89 6.49
C SER A 19 9.64 -11.10 5.84
N LYS A 20 9.52 -10.73 4.58
CA LYS A 20 8.24 -10.78 3.88
C LYS A 20 8.24 -11.84 2.80
N LEU A 21 7.14 -12.58 2.72
CA LEU A 21 6.80 -13.37 1.55
C LEU A 21 6.13 -12.48 0.52
N HIS A 22 6.11 -12.90 -0.74
CA HIS A 22 5.55 -12.12 -1.83
C HIS A 22 4.62 -12.98 -2.66
N ASN A 23 3.51 -12.39 -3.10
CA ASN A 23 2.59 -13.00 -4.06
C ASN A 23 2.54 -12.15 -5.33
N PRO A 24 2.47 -12.78 -6.53
CA PRO A 24 2.35 -12.01 -7.77
C PRO A 24 0.93 -11.44 -7.92
N VAL A 25 0.87 -10.14 -8.21
CA VAL A 25 -0.39 -9.44 -8.54
C VAL A 25 -0.06 -8.45 -9.65
N ASP A 26 -0.71 -8.55 -10.80
CA ASP A 26 -0.47 -7.68 -11.96
C ASP A 26 1.03 -7.56 -12.31
N ASP A 27 1.75 -8.69 -12.30
CA ASP A 27 3.20 -8.77 -12.53
C ASP A 27 4.06 -8.05 -11.47
N HIS A 28 3.47 -7.69 -10.33
CA HIS A 28 4.19 -7.14 -9.18
C HIS A 28 4.34 -8.20 -8.09
N ALA A 29 5.48 -8.18 -7.41
CA ALA A 29 5.71 -9.01 -6.23
C ALA A 29 5.15 -8.28 -5.01
N VAL A 30 3.94 -8.66 -4.60
CA VAL A 30 3.25 -8.02 -3.49
C VAL A 30 3.70 -8.63 -2.17
N PRO A 31 4.20 -7.82 -1.22
CA PRO A 31 4.63 -8.34 0.08
C PRO A 31 3.47 -8.90 0.91
N VAL A 32 3.74 -9.95 1.65
CA VAL A 32 2.79 -10.59 2.57
C VAL A 32 3.51 -10.80 3.92
N PRO A 33 2.98 -10.32 5.03
CA PRO A 33 1.75 -9.54 5.15
C PRO A 33 1.94 -8.06 4.79
N HIS A 34 0.82 -7.41 4.54
CA HIS A 34 0.77 -5.95 4.43
C HIS A 34 -0.56 -5.45 4.97
N PHE A 35 -0.64 -4.17 5.23
CA PHE A 35 -1.90 -3.52 5.59
C PHE A 35 -1.97 -2.16 4.93
N GLY A 36 -3.15 -1.57 4.92
CA GLY A 36 -3.30 -0.31 4.23
C GLY A 36 -4.56 0.45 4.56
N VAL A 37 -4.68 1.57 3.89
CA VAL A 37 -5.77 2.53 4.06
C VAL A 37 -6.39 2.79 2.70
N VAL A 38 -7.72 2.87 2.67
CA VAL A 38 -8.46 3.30 1.49
C VAL A 38 -8.77 4.78 1.61
N LEU A 39 -8.40 5.53 0.60
CA LEU A 39 -8.61 6.98 0.53
C LEU A 39 -9.54 7.31 -0.63
N GLU A 40 -10.08 8.52 -0.64
CA GLU A 40 -10.73 9.05 -1.83
C GLU A 40 -9.66 9.36 -2.89
N VAL A 41 -10.05 9.31 -4.16
CA VAL A 41 -9.10 9.45 -5.28
C VAL A 41 -8.31 10.75 -5.20
N ASP A 42 -8.98 11.87 -4.95
CA ASP A 42 -8.30 13.17 -4.91
C ASP A 42 -7.32 13.24 -3.73
N VAL A 43 -7.71 12.70 -2.59
CA VAL A 43 -6.84 12.64 -1.41
C VAL A 43 -5.65 11.71 -1.69
N TRP A 44 -5.89 10.57 -2.34
CA TRP A 44 -4.83 9.64 -2.70
C TRP A 44 -3.81 10.29 -3.63
N LYS A 45 -4.26 11.04 -4.63
CA LYS A 45 -3.37 11.73 -5.57
C LYS A 45 -2.48 12.75 -4.87
N GLN A 46 -3.06 13.55 -3.99
CA GLN A 46 -2.28 14.52 -3.20
C GLN A 46 -1.28 13.82 -2.28
N PHE A 47 -1.71 12.73 -1.65
CA PHE A 47 -0.84 11.96 -0.77
C PHE A 47 0.30 11.31 -1.55
N ALA A 48 0.02 10.76 -2.74
CA ALA A 48 1.06 10.17 -3.59
C ALA A 48 2.15 11.19 -3.94
N GLU A 49 1.77 12.41 -4.26
CA GLU A 49 2.73 13.46 -4.55
C GLU A 49 3.61 13.80 -3.33
N ARG A 50 3.03 13.81 -2.12
CA ARG A 50 3.79 14.02 -0.90
C ARG A 50 4.73 12.84 -0.61
N VAL A 51 4.25 11.62 -0.76
CA VAL A 51 5.04 10.41 -0.49
C VAL A 51 6.27 10.37 -1.39
N LYS A 52 6.15 10.77 -2.64
CA LYS A 52 7.28 10.81 -3.57
C LYS A 52 8.41 11.73 -3.11
N THR A 53 8.15 12.66 -2.21
CA THR A 53 9.19 13.57 -1.70
C THR A 53 10.07 12.95 -0.62
N PHE A 54 9.63 11.86 0.03
CA PHE A 54 10.39 11.25 1.11
C PHE A 54 10.59 9.74 0.97
N VAL A 55 9.89 9.07 0.08
CA VAL A 55 10.10 7.65 -0.21
C VAL A 55 10.94 7.54 -1.48
N GLU A 56 12.13 6.98 -1.35
CA GLU A 56 13.04 6.78 -2.48
C GLU A 56 12.75 5.48 -3.20
N ASP A 57 12.48 4.42 -2.44
CA ASP A 57 12.28 3.08 -2.97
C ASP A 57 10.86 2.59 -2.68
N PHE A 58 10.00 2.66 -3.68
CA PHE A 58 8.68 2.05 -3.59
C PHE A 58 8.78 0.55 -3.81
N ILE A 59 7.97 -0.23 -3.08
CA ILE A 59 7.75 -1.63 -3.41
C ILE A 59 6.98 -1.69 -4.73
N ILE A 60 5.92 -0.90 -4.84
CA ILE A 60 5.15 -0.68 -6.07
C ILE A 60 4.91 0.81 -6.18
N GLU A 61 5.44 1.43 -7.22
CA GLU A 61 5.22 2.85 -7.48
C GLU A 61 3.74 3.14 -7.70
N PRO A 62 3.29 4.38 -7.40
CA PRO A 62 1.89 4.76 -7.64
C PRO A 62 1.45 4.44 -9.06
N TYR A 63 0.37 3.66 -9.21
CA TYR A 63 -0.19 3.33 -10.52
C TYR A 63 -1.69 3.07 -10.44
N VAL A 64 -2.33 2.97 -11.60
CA VAL A 64 -3.76 2.76 -11.72
C VAL A 64 -4.02 1.38 -12.28
N ARG A 65 -4.81 0.57 -11.55
CA ARG A 65 -5.27 -0.75 -12.01
C ARG A 65 -6.63 -0.59 -12.68
N PHE A 66 -6.87 -1.35 -13.74
CA PHE A 66 -8.14 -1.37 -14.46
C PHE A 66 -8.57 0.03 -14.94
N GLU A 67 -7.60 0.82 -15.40
CA GLU A 67 -7.86 2.19 -15.83
C GLU A 67 -8.94 2.24 -16.90
N GLY A 68 -9.94 3.11 -16.68
CA GLY A 68 -11.06 3.28 -17.58
C GLY A 68 -12.10 2.15 -17.55
N GLN A 69 -11.98 1.20 -16.61
CA GLN A 69 -12.87 0.05 -16.49
C GLN A 69 -13.56 0.04 -15.13
N PRO A 70 -14.67 -0.71 -14.99
CA PRO A 70 -15.24 -0.95 -13.66
C PRO A 70 -14.20 -1.58 -12.74
N GLY A 71 -14.13 -1.08 -11.50
CA GLY A 71 -13.13 -1.54 -10.55
C GLY A 71 -11.82 -0.79 -10.62
N GLU A 72 -11.74 0.32 -11.37
CA GLU A 72 -10.53 1.15 -11.40
C GLU A 72 -10.05 1.46 -10.00
N GLN A 73 -8.76 1.21 -9.75
CA GLN A 73 -8.12 1.43 -8.45
C GLN A 73 -6.80 2.14 -8.66
N HIS A 74 -6.52 3.06 -7.74
CA HIS A 74 -5.20 3.67 -7.60
C HIS A 74 -4.51 3.00 -6.43
N THR A 75 -3.25 2.62 -6.58
CA THR A 75 -2.52 1.91 -5.53
C THR A 75 -1.05 2.29 -5.50
N MET A 76 -0.46 2.19 -4.32
CA MET A 76 0.99 2.29 -4.11
C MET A 76 1.36 1.49 -2.87
N PHE A 77 2.57 0.94 -2.87
CA PHE A 77 3.15 0.21 -1.76
C PHE A 77 4.51 0.78 -1.41
N PHE A 78 4.73 1.01 -0.13
CA PHE A 78 6.07 1.34 0.36
C PHE A 78 6.23 0.85 1.79
N GLU A 79 7.45 0.85 2.29
CA GLU A 79 7.74 0.40 3.64
C GLU A 79 7.86 1.58 4.60
N ASP A 80 7.42 1.34 5.85
CA ASP A 80 7.78 2.25 6.93
C ASP A 80 9.26 2.03 7.32
N PRO A 81 9.85 2.87 8.21
CA PRO A 81 11.23 2.69 8.60
C PRO A 81 11.55 1.35 9.25
N SER A 82 10.57 0.66 9.80
CA SER A 82 10.73 -0.67 10.41
C SER A 82 10.53 -1.82 9.43
N GLY A 83 10.25 -1.53 8.16
CA GLY A 83 10.07 -2.54 7.15
C GLY A 83 8.66 -3.11 7.02
N ASN A 84 7.67 -2.50 7.68
CA ASN A 84 6.29 -2.90 7.48
C ASN A 84 5.81 -2.43 6.10
N ALA A 85 5.17 -3.32 5.35
CA ALA A 85 4.65 -2.98 4.04
C ALA A 85 3.29 -2.29 4.18
N LEU A 86 3.18 -1.13 3.58
CA LEU A 86 1.98 -0.30 3.61
C LEU A 86 1.42 -0.16 2.21
N GLU A 87 0.10 -0.31 2.09
CA GLU A 87 -0.62 -0.08 0.85
C GLU A 87 -1.61 1.05 1.03
N PHE A 88 -1.62 1.99 0.08
CA PHE A 88 -2.63 3.06 0.05
C PHE A 88 -3.40 2.94 -1.25
N LYS A 89 -4.71 2.76 -1.13
CA LYS A 89 -5.61 2.55 -2.26
C LYS A 89 -6.66 3.64 -2.36
N ALA A 90 -7.15 3.83 -3.56
CA ALA A 90 -8.38 4.59 -3.80
C ALA A 90 -9.17 3.89 -4.90
N PHE A 91 -10.49 3.85 -4.75
CA PHE A 91 -11.37 3.30 -5.77
C PHE A 91 -12.06 4.46 -6.49
N ALA A 92 -12.08 4.41 -7.82
CA ALA A 92 -12.79 5.43 -8.60
C ALA A 92 -14.27 5.46 -8.24
N GLU A 93 -14.83 4.27 -7.94
CA GLU A 93 -16.18 4.13 -7.42
C GLU A 93 -16.08 3.54 -6.01
N PRO A 94 -16.38 4.32 -4.94
CA PRO A 94 -16.18 3.84 -3.56
C PRO A 94 -16.91 2.54 -3.23
N GLU A 95 -18.04 2.26 -3.84
CA GLU A 95 -18.79 1.00 -3.64
C GLU A 95 -18.00 -0.23 -4.10
N GLN A 96 -17.00 -0.08 -4.95
CA GLN A 96 -16.17 -1.19 -5.41
C GLN A 96 -15.31 -1.80 -4.30
N LEU A 97 -15.12 -1.09 -3.19
CA LEU A 97 -14.40 -1.62 -2.03
C LEU A 97 -14.97 -2.96 -1.56
N PHE A 98 -16.27 -3.13 -1.67
CA PHE A 98 -16.96 -4.34 -1.24
C PHE A 98 -17.41 -5.22 -2.40
N ALA A 99 -17.01 -4.91 -3.62
CA ALA A 99 -17.36 -5.73 -4.78
C ALA A 99 -16.68 -7.10 -4.71
N LYS A 100 -17.40 -8.12 -5.14
CA LYS A 100 -16.92 -9.49 -5.14
C LYS A 100 -16.61 -9.96 -6.55
#